data_4a5745f26daadedc75d923943772b908
#
_entry.id   4a5745f26daadedc75d923943772b908
#
_cell.length_a   1.000
_cell.length_b   1.000
_cell.length_c   1.000
_cell.angle_alpha   90.00
_cell.angle_beta   90.00
_cell.angle_gamma   90.00
#
_symmetry.space_group_name_H-M   'P 1'
#
loop_
_entity.id
_entity.type
_entity.pdbx_description
1 polymer ?
#
loop_
_entity_poly.entity_id
_entity_poly.type
_entity_poly.pdbx_seq_one_letter_code
_entity_poly.pdbx_strand_id
1 'polypeptide(L)'
;MGEGAIAIVRLSGSQAFEIADVLFKSVGNKRLMDVPSHTIHYGHMIDPKTEQVAEEVMVSVMRGPKTFTKEDVIEINCHGGLVSVNRVLQLVLANGARLAEPGEFTKRAFLNGRIDLSQAEAVMDLIRAKTDRAMNVALGQMEGRLSKLIQRLRQEILEVLAHVEVNIDYPEYDDVEEMTHKILLEKATFVKKEIEQLLRTSQQGKILREGLSTVIVGRPNVGKSSLLNSLVHENKAIVTDIPGTTRDVIEEYVNVRGVPLKLVDTAGIRETEDIVERIGVERSRQVLKDADLILLVVNYGDELTEEDINLFKAVEGMDVIVIVNKTDLDQAIDMEKVRALAENHKLVTTSLLEDQGIDELEEAIASLFFAGSIEAGDMTYVSNTRHIALLNQALTTIEDSIHGVEMGTPIDIVQIDLTRTWELLGEIIGESVQDSLINQLFSQFCLGK
;
A
#
# COMPACT_ATOMS: atom_id res chain seq x y z
N MET A 1 -17.31 3.66 -14.59
CA MET A 1 -17.98 4.68 -13.77
C MET A 1 -19.31 4.08 -13.33
N GLY A 2 -19.57 4.02 -12.02
CA GLY A 2 -20.86 3.55 -11.45
C GLY A 2 -21.81 4.73 -11.25
N GLU A 3 -23.10 4.45 -11.19
CA GLU A 3 -24.11 5.42 -10.80
C GLU A 3 -24.12 5.56 -9.26
N GLY A 4 -23.98 6.79 -8.77
CA GLY A 4 -24.01 7.13 -7.35
C GLY A 4 -25.05 8.21 -7.07
N ALA A 5 -25.39 8.44 -5.79
CA ALA A 5 -26.30 9.51 -5.43
C ALA A 5 -25.68 10.89 -5.68
N ILE A 6 -24.39 11.04 -5.42
CA ILE A 6 -23.65 12.31 -5.54
C ILE A 6 -22.32 12.05 -6.26
N ALA A 7 -21.91 13.00 -7.09
CA ALA A 7 -20.58 13.10 -7.66
C ALA A 7 -19.99 14.49 -7.40
N ILE A 8 -18.68 14.58 -7.41
CA ILE A 8 -17.95 15.82 -7.13
C ILE A 8 -17.08 16.18 -8.33
N VAL A 9 -17.27 17.38 -8.88
CA VAL A 9 -16.36 18.02 -9.82
C VAL A 9 -15.52 19.01 -9.03
N ARG A 10 -14.19 18.77 -8.96
CA ARG A 10 -13.25 19.59 -8.19
C ARG A 10 -12.41 20.48 -9.09
N LEU A 11 -12.29 21.75 -8.71
CA LEU A 11 -11.38 22.72 -9.29
C LEU A 11 -10.32 23.10 -8.26
N SER A 12 -9.07 23.26 -8.70
CA SER A 12 -7.98 23.79 -7.89
C SER A 12 -7.13 24.75 -8.72
N GLY A 13 -6.77 25.87 -8.13
CA GLY A 13 -5.89 26.87 -8.75
C GLY A 13 -6.41 28.29 -8.58
N SER A 14 -5.63 29.26 -9.05
CA SER A 14 -5.89 30.69 -8.86
C SER A 14 -7.21 31.18 -9.49
N GLN A 15 -7.69 30.51 -10.53
CA GLN A 15 -8.93 30.89 -11.24
C GLN A 15 -10.15 30.05 -10.81
N ALA A 16 -10.01 29.14 -9.82
CA ALA A 16 -11.07 28.23 -9.43
C ALA A 16 -12.37 28.98 -9.01
N PHE A 17 -12.21 30.06 -8.26
CA PHE A 17 -13.34 30.89 -7.84
C PHE A 17 -13.99 31.65 -8.98
N GLU A 18 -13.20 32.26 -9.86
CA GLU A 18 -13.70 33.02 -11.00
C GLU A 18 -14.53 32.14 -11.94
N ILE A 19 -14.01 30.96 -12.27
CA ILE A 19 -14.71 29.99 -13.12
C ILE A 19 -16.02 29.54 -12.47
N ALA A 20 -15.97 29.20 -11.19
CA ALA A 20 -17.15 28.73 -10.48
C ALA A 20 -18.22 29.84 -10.30
N ASP A 21 -17.81 31.07 -10.02
CA ASP A 21 -18.72 32.22 -9.79
C ASP A 21 -19.49 32.60 -11.06
N VAL A 22 -18.90 32.43 -12.25
CA VAL A 22 -19.57 32.65 -13.54
C VAL A 22 -20.64 31.58 -13.80
N LEU A 23 -20.41 30.36 -13.35
CA LEU A 23 -21.27 29.20 -13.63
C LEU A 23 -22.34 28.95 -12.57
N PHE A 24 -22.18 29.47 -11.36
CA PHE A 24 -23.03 29.15 -10.22
C PHE A 24 -23.96 30.31 -9.86
N LYS A 25 -25.24 30.02 -9.73
CA LYS A 25 -26.27 30.94 -9.21
C LYS A 25 -26.80 30.43 -7.91
N SER A 26 -26.43 31.10 -6.83
CA SER A 26 -26.95 30.83 -5.49
C SER A 26 -28.44 31.23 -5.37
N VAL A 27 -29.21 30.45 -4.61
CA VAL A 27 -30.60 30.79 -4.28
C VAL A 27 -30.72 32.13 -3.53
N GLY A 28 -29.69 32.51 -2.77
CA GLY A 28 -29.61 33.79 -2.07
C GLY A 28 -28.93 34.93 -2.82
N ASN A 29 -28.66 34.79 -4.13
CA ASN A 29 -27.91 35.74 -4.97
C ASN A 29 -26.52 36.14 -4.40
N LYS A 30 -25.89 35.30 -3.61
CA LYS A 30 -24.54 35.53 -3.08
C LYS A 30 -23.52 35.06 -4.11
N ARG A 31 -22.49 35.85 -4.36
CA ARG A 31 -21.35 35.48 -5.19
C ARG A 31 -20.39 34.60 -4.42
N LEU A 32 -19.81 33.57 -5.05
CA LEU A 32 -18.79 32.70 -4.43
C LEU A 32 -17.53 33.49 -4.05
N MET A 33 -17.26 34.57 -4.76
CA MET A 33 -16.14 35.47 -4.46
C MET A 33 -16.27 36.15 -3.08
N ASP A 34 -17.48 36.37 -2.60
CA ASP A 34 -17.76 37.19 -1.40
C ASP A 34 -18.07 36.35 -0.16
N VAL A 35 -18.13 35.00 -0.29
CA VAL A 35 -18.48 34.12 0.82
C VAL A 35 -17.23 33.67 1.61
N PRO A 36 -17.40 33.34 2.91
CA PRO A 36 -16.30 32.82 3.71
C PRO A 36 -15.79 31.45 3.21
N SER A 37 -14.50 31.19 3.50
CA SER A 37 -13.91 29.88 3.26
C SER A 37 -14.53 28.79 4.13
N HIS A 38 -14.54 27.56 3.64
CA HIS A 38 -15.09 26.36 4.31
C HIS A 38 -16.61 26.47 4.55
N THR A 39 -17.32 26.98 3.55
CA THR A 39 -18.78 27.06 3.52
C THR A 39 -19.36 26.33 2.31
N ILE A 40 -20.61 25.90 2.43
CA ILE A 40 -21.35 25.20 1.38
C ILE A 40 -22.54 26.05 0.96
N HIS A 41 -22.73 26.18 -0.35
CA HIS A 41 -23.78 27.01 -0.95
C HIS A 41 -24.65 26.18 -1.89
N TYR A 42 -25.95 26.24 -1.69
CA TYR A 42 -26.95 25.61 -2.54
C TYR A 42 -27.35 26.55 -3.68
N GLY A 43 -27.49 25.99 -4.89
CA GLY A 43 -27.88 26.72 -6.06
C GLY A 43 -27.88 25.88 -7.33
N HIS A 44 -27.73 26.54 -8.45
CA HIS A 44 -27.80 25.93 -9.78
C HIS A 44 -26.54 26.26 -10.60
N MET A 45 -26.07 25.28 -11.36
CA MET A 45 -25.13 25.53 -12.45
C MET A 45 -25.89 26.08 -13.65
N ILE A 46 -25.46 27.22 -14.17
CA ILE A 46 -26.07 27.92 -15.31
C ILE A 46 -25.08 27.87 -16.48
N ASP A 47 -25.59 27.54 -17.65
CA ASP A 47 -24.82 27.71 -18.89
C ASP A 47 -24.82 29.20 -19.28
N PRO A 48 -23.68 29.91 -19.23
CA PRO A 48 -23.63 31.35 -19.48
C PRO A 48 -23.98 31.75 -20.89
N LYS A 49 -23.99 30.81 -21.87
CA LYS A 49 -24.34 31.07 -23.27
C LYS A 49 -25.85 30.97 -23.49
N THR A 50 -26.52 30.07 -22.80
CA THR A 50 -27.96 29.82 -23.03
C THR A 50 -28.83 30.31 -21.87
N GLU A 51 -28.22 30.74 -20.77
CA GLU A 51 -28.86 31.09 -19.51
C GLU A 51 -29.75 29.99 -18.90
N GLN A 52 -29.61 28.75 -19.41
CA GLN A 52 -30.41 27.61 -18.92
C GLN A 52 -29.74 26.98 -17.71
N VAL A 53 -30.59 26.49 -16.81
CA VAL A 53 -30.16 25.66 -15.68
C VAL A 53 -29.64 24.33 -16.23
N ALA A 54 -28.39 24.03 -15.93
CA ALA A 54 -27.74 22.80 -16.32
C ALA A 54 -27.87 21.71 -15.27
N GLU A 55 -27.79 22.09 -13.97
CA GLU A 55 -27.81 21.15 -12.85
C GLU A 55 -28.11 21.89 -11.54
N GLU A 56 -28.71 21.19 -10.60
CA GLU A 56 -28.88 21.60 -9.20
C GLU A 56 -27.73 21.08 -8.35
N VAL A 57 -27.03 21.94 -7.62
CA VAL A 57 -25.76 21.60 -7.00
C VAL A 57 -25.60 22.21 -5.60
N MET A 58 -24.68 21.61 -4.82
CA MET A 58 -24.08 22.26 -3.66
C MET A 58 -22.61 22.55 -3.95
N VAL A 59 -22.18 23.79 -3.75
CA VAL A 59 -20.81 24.22 -3.99
C VAL A 59 -20.09 24.45 -2.68
N SER A 60 -19.00 23.70 -2.44
CA SER A 60 -18.09 23.89 -1.32
C SER A 60 -16.98 24.84 -1.72
N VAL A 61 -16.72 25.83 -0.87
CA VAL A 61 -15.76 26.93 -1.11
C VAL A 61 -14.61 26.82 -0.11
N MET A 62 -13.38 26.69 -0.60
CA MET A 62 -12.19 26.55 0.24
C MET A 62 -11.06 27.45 -0.30
N ARG A 63 -10.63 28.44 0.48
CA ARG A 63 -9.54 29.37 0.10
C ARG A 63 -8.20 28.89 0.58
N GLY A 64 -7.20 28.98 -0.29
CA GLY A 64 -5.81 28.76 0.08
C GLY A 64 -5.35 29.67 1.24
N PRO A 65 -4.32 29.27 2.02
CA PRO A 65 -3.57 28.01 1.90
C PRO A 65 -4.16 26.82 2.71
N LYS A 66 -5.30 26.98 3.40
CA LYS A 66 -5.92 25.94 4.23
C LYS A 66 -6.79 24.99 3.40
N THR A 67 -6.23 24.41 2.33
CA THR A 67 -6.90 23.49 1.40
C THR A 67 -6.02 22.27 1.14
N PHE A 68 -6.54 21.28 0.42
CA PHE A 68 -5.77 20.09 0.10
C PHE A 68 -4.53 20.40 -0.74
N THR A 69 -4.66 21.26 -1.75
CA THR A 69 -3.56 21.63 -2.64
C THR A 69 -2.79 22.85 -2.20
N LYS A 70 -3.16 23.51 -1.09
CA LYS A 70 -2.76 24.88 -0.68
C LYS A 70 -3.15 25.98 -1.67
N GLU A 71 -3.89 25.65 -2.72
CA GLU A 71 -4.48 26.58 -3.67
C GLU A 71 -5.94 26.87 -3.32
N ASP A 72 -6.59 27.77 -4.05
CA ASP A 72 -8.03 27.93 -4.00
C ASP A 72 -8.71 26.68 -4.57
N VAL A 73 -9.69 26.12 -3.85
CA VAL A 73 -10.41 24.91 -4.23
C VAL A 73 -11.91 25.14 -4.19
N ILE A 74 -12.59 24.71 -5.25
CA ILE A 74 -14.06 24.62 -5.34
C ILE A 74 -14.44 23.17 -5.58
N GLU A 75 -15.42 22.67 -4.83
CA GLU A 75 -16.05 21.38 -5.07
C GLU A 75 -17.51 21.57 -5.42
N ILE A 76 -17.90 21.14 -6.62
CA ILE A 76 -19.26 21.17 -7.13
C ILE A 76 -19.84 19.78 -6.94
N ASN A 77 -20.75 19.66 -5.97
CA ASN A 77 -21.45 18.42 -5.66
C ASN A 77 -22.72 18.37 -6.50
N CYS A 78 -22.77 17.50 -7.48
CA CYS A 78 -23.89 17.30 -8.40
C CYS A 78 -24.48 15.90 -8.24
N HIS A 79 -25.61 15.63 -8.90
CA HIS A 79 -26.15 14.27 -8.96
C HIS A 79 -25.17 13.31 -9.63
N GLY A 80 -25.05 12.09 -9.12
CA GLY A 80 -24.03 11.11 -9.51
C GLY A 80 -24.30 10.35 -10.81
N GLY A 81 -25.27 10.80 -11.61
CA GLY A 81 -25.52 10.27 -12.94
C GLY A 81 -24.47 10.72 -13.95
N LEU A 82 -24.10 9.84 -14.88
CA LEU A 82 -23.04 10.09 -15.88
C LEU A 82 -23.30 11.37 -16.70
N VAL A 83 -24.55 11.62 -17.07
CA VAL A 83 -24.96 12.79 -17.87
C VAL A 83 -24.80 14.09 -17.08
N SER A 84 -25.23 14.10 -15.81
CA SER A 84 -25.12 15.24 -14.90
C SER A 84 -23.64 15.63 -14.69
N VAL A 85 -22.82 14.66 -14.31
CA VAL A 85 -21.36 14.86 -14.08
C VAL A 85 -20.68 15.41 -15.33
N ASN A 86 -20.92 14.79 -16.49
CA ASN A 86 -20.33 15.23 -17.74
C ASN A 86 -20.80 16.66 -18.12
N ARG A 87 -22.06 17.00 -17.87
CA ARG A 87 -22.59 18.35 -18.12
C ARG A 87 -21.87 19.40 -17.30
N VAL A 88 -21.72 19.17 -15.98
CA VAL A 88 -20.99 20.08 -15.08
C VAL A 88 -19.54 20.19 -15.50
N LEU A 89 -18.87 19.07 -15.80
CA LEU A 89 -17.49 19.04 -16.22
C LEU A 89 -17.27 19.82 -17.54
N GLN A 90 -18.14 19.62 -18.53
CA GLN A 90 -18.08 20.36 -19.80
C GLN A 90 -18.23 21.87 -19.62
N LEU A 91 -19.16 22.31 -18.73
CA LEU A 91 -19.33 23.73 -18.44
C LEU A 91 -18.07 24.34 -17.83
N VAL A 92 -17.45 23.64 -16.88
CA VAL A 92 -16.21 24.10 -16.22
C VAL A 92 -15.06 24.19 -17.22
N LEU A 93 -14.88 23.18 -18.08
CA LEU A 93 -13.84 23.15 -19.11
C LEU A 93 -14.07 24.25 -20.16
N ALA A 94 -15.30 24.48 -20.58
CA ALA A 94 -15.63 25.52 -21.55
C ALA A 94 -15.41 26.97 -21.04
N ASN A 95 -15.27 27.13 -19.71
CA ASN A 95 -15.10 28.43 -19.04
C ASN A 95 -13.68 28.62 -18.46
N GLY A 96 -12.68 27.89 -18.95
CA GLY A 96 -11.26 28.16 -18.69
C GLY A 96 -10.52 27.17 -17.81
N ALA A 97 -11.20 26.15 -17.28
CA ALA A 97 -10.52 25.05 -16.63
C ALA A 97 -9.93 24.07 -17.66
N ARG A 98 -8.96 23.28 -17.25
CA ARG A 98 -8.49 22.10 -17.99
C ARG A 98 -8.73 20.84 -17.17
N LEU A 99 -8.77 19.70 -17.84
CA LEU A 99 -8.85 18.42 -17.16
C LEU A 99 -7.57 18.17 -16.37
N ALA A 100 -7.72 17.71 -15.12
CA ALA A 100 -6.60 17.34 -14.30
C ALA A 100 -6.00 15.98 -14.76
N GLU A 101 -4.68 15.88 -14.68
CA GLU A 101 -3.96 14.62 -14.89
C GLU A 101 -4.20 13.65 -13.72
N PRO A 102 -3.95 12.34 -13.90
CA PRO A 102 -3.96 11.39 -12.78
C PRO A 102 -3.04 11.87 -11.65
N GLY A 103 -3.53 11.85 -10.41
CA GLY A 103 -2.77 12.28 -9.22
C GLY A 103 -2.45 13.77 -9.12
N GLU A 104 -2.96 14.63 -10.00
CA GLU A 104 -2.53 16.03 -10.06
C GLU A 104 -2.83 16.82 -8.77
N PHE A 105 -3.95 16.59 -8.11
CA PHE A 105 -4.27 17.27 -6.85
C PHE A 105 -3.28 16.90 -5.74
N THR A 106 -2.93 15.63 -5.62
CA THR A 106 -1.96 15.15 -4.64
C THR A 106 -0.54 15.62 -4.99
N LYS A 107 -0.18 15.63 -6.29
CA LYS A 107 1.09 16.20 -6.77
C LYS A 107 1.23 17.67 -6.39
N ARG A 108 0.17 18.47 -6.59
CA ARG A 108 0.15 19.89 -6.19
C ARG A 108 0.26 20.06 -4.68
N ALA A 109 -0.41 19.20 -3.88
CA ALA A 109 -0.26 19.21 -2.44
C ALA A 109 1.20 18.95 -2.01
N PHE A 110 1.90 18.03 -2.68
CA PHE A 110 3.32 17.78 -2.48
C PHE A 110 4.19 18.98 -2.91
N LEU A 111 4.04 19.45 -4.15
CA LEU A 111 4.82 20.58 -4.68
C LEU A 111 4.65 21.87 -3.87
N ASN A 112 3.44 22.12 -3.34
CA ASN A 112 3.14 23.24 -2.47
C ASN A 112 3.54 23.00 -1.00
N GLY A 113 4.21 21.89 -0.68
CA GLY A 113 4.74 21.58 0.63
C GLY A 113 3.68 21.38 1.71
N ARG A 114 2.48 20.88 1.33
CA ARG A 114 1.47 20.46 2.32
C ARG A 114 1.77 19.08 2.90
N ILE A 115 2.18 18.18 2.04
CA ILE A 115 2.55 16.80 2.33
C ILE A 115 3.89 16.50 1.68
N ASP A 116 4.63 15.54 2.23
CA ASP A 116 5.82 15.00 1.60
C ASP A 116 5.48 13.81 0.68
N LEU A 117 6.51 13.24 0.02
CA LEU A 117 6.30 12.18 -0.95
C LEU A 117 5.77 10.90 -0.31
N SER A 118 6.23 10.54 0.90
CA SER A 118 5.76 9.35 1.62
C SER A 118 4.29 9.48 2.04
N GLN A 119 3.87 10.68 2.44
CA GLN A 119 2.47 10.99 2.74
C GLN A 119 1.60 10.99 1.48
N ALA A 120 2.12 11.47 0.34
CA ALA A 120 1.43 11.41 -0.95
C ALA A 120 1.18 9.97 -1.38
N GLU A 121 2.19 9.09 -1.27
CA GLU A 121 2.04 7.65 -1.55
C GLU A 121 1.01 6.99 -0.62
N ALA A 122 1.00 7.37 0.67
CA ALA A 122 0.05 6.88 1.65
C ALA A 122 -1.43 7.21 1.31
N VAL A 123 -1.71 8.30 0.58
CA VAL A 123 -3.06 8.59 0.07
C VAL A 123 -3.55 7.47 -0.85
N MET A 124 -2.68 6.94 -1.71
CA MET A 124 -3.05 5.81 -2.58
C MET A 124 -3.17 4.50 -1.82
N ASP A 125 -2.29 4.27 -0.84
CA ASP A 125 -2.36 3.08 0.01
C ASP A 125 -3.67 3.06 0.82
N LEU A 126 -4.13 4.22 1.31
CA LEU A 126 -5.43 4.37 1.98
C LEU A 126 -6.62 4.03 1.07
N ILE A 127 -6.59 4.50 -0.19
CA ILE A 127 -7.64 4.24 -1.19
C ILE A 127 -7.69 2.74 -1.56
N ARG A 128 -6.52 2.10 -1.64
CA ARG A 128 -6.37 0.69 -2.04
C ARG A 128 -6.44 -0.29 -0.86
N ALA A 129 -6.49 0.20 0.38
CA ALA A 129 -6.54 -0.64 1.57
C ALA A 129 -7.67 -1.67 1.50
N LYS A 130 -7.34 -2.95 1.74
CA LYS A 130 -8.28 -4.08 1.70
C LYS A 130 -8.72 -4.55 3.09
N THR A 131 -8.04 -4.09 4.12
CA THR A 131 -8.32 -4.43 5.52
C THR A 131 -8.24 -3.19 6.39
N ASP A 132 -8.93 -3.19 7.54
CA ASP A 132 -8.85 -2.10 8.52
C ASP A 132 -7.41 -1.89 9.00
N ARG A 133 -6.62 -2.96 9.08
CA ARG A 133 -5.22 -2.90 9.46
C ARG A 133 -4.37 -2.18 8.42
N ALA A 134 -4.56 -2.49 7.14
CA ALA A 134 -3.90 -1.78 6.03
C ALA A 134 -4.31 -0.30 6.02
N MET A 135 -5.60 -0.01 6.22
CA MET A 135 -6.13 1.35 6.34
C MET A 135 -5.46 2.12 7.48
N ASN A 136 -5.34 1.52 8.67
CA ASN A 136 -4.71 2.17 9.83
C ASN A 136 -3.23 2.46 9.60
N VAL A 137 -2.49 1.54 8.94
CA VAL A 137 -1.09 1.77 8.56
C VAL A 137 -0.98 2.94 7.59
N ALA A 138 -1.82 2.98 6.55
CA ALA A 138 -1.84 4.08 5.58
C ALA A 138 -2.21 5.42 6.22
N LEU A 139 -3.18 5.46 7.15
CA LEU A 139 -3.52 6.66 7.93
C LEU A 139 -2.33 7.15 8.75
N GLY A 140 -1.63 6.27 9.47
CA GLY A 140 -0.43 6.63 10.23
C GLY A 140 0.68 7.21 9.35
N GLN A 141 0.88 6.67 8.14
CA GLN A 141 1.83 7.22 7.17
C GLN A 141 1.37 8.58 6.65
N MET A 142 0.07 8.75 6.36
CA MET A 142 -0.51 10.03 5.93
C MET A 142 -0.40 11.12 7.01
N GLU A 143 -0.45 10.75 8.31
CA GLU A 143 -0.19 11.63 9.44
C GLU A 143 1.31 11.99 9.61
N GLY A 144 2.18 11.41 8.78
CA GLY A 144 3.61 11.68 8.74
C GLY A 144 4.44 10.94 9.81
N ARG A 145 4.00 9.77 10.29
CA ARG A 145 4.79 9.00 11.27
C ARG A 145 6.15 8.61 10.70
N LEU A 146 6.19 8.07 9.47
CA LEU A 146 7.43 7.73 8.77
C LEU A 146 8.28 8.98 8.53
N SER A 147 7.69 10.06 8.03
CA SER A 147 8.37 11.32 7.73
C SER A 147 9.07 11.89 8.95
N LYS A 148 8.39 11.94 10.10
CA LYS A 148 8.97 12.43 11.36
C LYS A 148 10.16 11.58 11.80
N LEU A 149 10.07 10.27 11.67
CA LEU A 149 11.19 9.37 12.00
C LEU A 149 12.37 9.60 11.05
N ILE A 150 12.13 9.62 9.74
CA ILE A 150 13.19 9.88 8.75
C ILE A 150 13.86 11.25 8.99
N GLN A 151 13.09 12.30 9.26
CA GLN A 151 13.62 13.63 9.58
C GLN A 151 14.49 13.60 10.83
N ARG A 152 14.08 12.85 11.86
CA ARG A 152 14.90 12.68 13.08
C ARG A 152 16.22 11.97 12.75
N LEU A 153 16.20 10.89 12.00
CA LEU A 153 17.43 10.17 11.62
C LEU A 153 18.37 11.05 10.80
N ARG A 154 17.82 11.82 9.87
CA ARG A 154 18.60 12.80 9.09
C ARG A 154 19.20 13.89 9.95
N GLN A 155 18.48 14.35 10.98
CA GLN A 155 19.01 15.34 11.92
C GLN A 155 20.20 14.78 12.71
N GLU A 156 20.13 13.52 13.17
CA GLU A 156 21.26 12.85 13.83
C GLU A 156 22.51 12.77 12.94
N ILE A 157 22.33 12.43 11.66
CA ILE A 157 23.44 12.41 10.69
C ILE A 157 23.97 13.81 10.40
N LEU A 158 23.09 14.81 10.26
CA LEU A 158 23.49 16.20 10.00
C LEU A 158 24.36 16.77 11.13
N GLU A 159 24.03 16.42 12.39
CA GLU A 159 24.85 16.81 13.54
C GLU A 159 26.25 16.18 13.48
N VAL A 160 26.35 14.90 13.04
CA VAL A 160 27.66 14.25 12.83
C VAL A 160 28.43 14.95 11.71
N LEU A 161 27.77 15.22 10.57
CA LEU A 161 28.41 15.91 9.45
C LEU A 161 28.93 17.30 9.86
N ALA A 162 28.20 18.03 10.69
CA ALA A 162 28.67 19.31 11.22
C ALA A 162 29.94 19.19 12.10
N HIS A 163 30.04 18.12 12.91
CA HIS A 163 31.25 17.83 13.69
C HIS A 163 32.43 17.43 12.80
N VAL A 164 32.17 16.65 11.76
CA VAL A 164 33.19 16.25 10.78
C VAL A 164 33.74 17.46 10.04
N GLU A 165 32.89 18.41 9.63
CA GLU A 165 33.28 19.63 8.94
C GLU A 165 34.22 20.48 9.83
N VAL A 166 33.88 20.61 11.12
CA VAL A 166 34.73 21.32 12.09
C VAL A 166 36.10 20.63 12.24
N ASN A 167 36.13 19.31 12.23
CA ASN A 167 37.38 18.55 12.30
C ASN A 167 38.25 18.75 11.06
N ILE A 168 37.65 18.80 9.88
CA ILE A 168 38.35 19.03 8.61
C ILE A 168 38.91 20.48 8.55
N ASP A 169 38.12 21.46 9.02
CA ASP A 169 38.51 22.88 8.98
C ASP A 169 39.58 23.23 10.01
N TYR A 170 39.67 22.51 11.13
CA TYR A 170 40.57 22.76 12.24
C TYR A 170 41.36 21.50 12.67
N PRO A 171 42.19 20.92 11.80
CA PRO A 171 42.88 19.65 12.04
C PRO A 171 43.97 19.70 13.11
N GLU A 172 44.34 20.90 13.60
CA GLU A 172 45.34 21.09 14.65
C GLU A 172 44.87 20.74 16.06
N TYR A 173 43.58 20.40 16.26
CA TYR A 173 43.01 20.08 17.56
C TYR A 173 42.74 18.59 17.69
N ASP A 174 43.69 17.80 18.22
CA ASP A 174 43.58 16.36 18.41
C ASP A 174 42.35 15.93 19.23
N ASP A 175 41.97 16.75 20.25
CA ASP A 175 40.77 16.50 21.08
C ASP A 175 39.46 16.54 20.28
N VAL A 176 39.42 17.28 19.18
CA VAL A 176 38.25 17.39 18.29
C VAL A 176 38.08 16.10 17.46
N GLU A 177 39.19 15.50 17.02
CA GLU A 177 39.16 14.26 16.25
C GLU A 177 38.61 13.10 17.08
N GLU A 178 39.11 12.87 18.28
CA GLU A 178 38.66 11.80 19.18
C GLU A 178 37.17 11.97 19.53
N MET A 179 36.74 13.20 19.84
CA MET A 179 35.36 13.52 20.15
C MET A 179 34.45 13.28 18.92
N THR A 180 34.90 13.62 17.71
CA THR A 180 34.16 13.45 16.48
C THR A 180 33.95 11.95 16.19
N HIS A 181 34.96 11.11 16.31
CA HIS A 181 34.86 9.68 16.15
C HIS A 181 33.87 9.04 17.12
N LYS A 182 33.89 9.44 18.38
CA LYS A 182 32.96 8.93 19.39
C LYS A 182 31.49 9.30 19.08
N ILE A 183 31.24 10.57 18.77
CA ILE A 183 29.90 11.06 18.42
C ILE A 183 29.40 10.36 17.15
N LEU A 184 30.27 10.20 16.15
CA LEU A 184 29.93 9.51 14.93
C LEU A 184 29.47 8.07 15.20
N LEU A 185 30.29 7.28 15.93
CA LEU A 185 29.95 5.88 16.23
C LEU A 185 28.63 5.77 17.02
N GLU A 186 28.41 6.64 18.02
CA GLU A 186 27.19 6.61 18.80
C GLU A 186 25.96 6.90 17.93
N LYS A 187 25.99 8.00 17.16
CA LYS A 187 24.87 8.43 16.34
C LYS A 187 24.65 7.52 15.13
N ALA A 188 25.71 7.10 14.43
CA ALA A 188 25.60 6.18 13.31
C ALA A 188 25.04 4.80 13.76
N THR A 189 25.48 4.30 14.91
CA THR A 189 24.92 3.07 15.49
C THR A 189 23.44 3.22 15.84
N PHE A 190 23.04 4.36 16.39
CA PHE A 190 21.63 4.66 16.63
C PHE A 190 20.82 4.67 15.33
N VAL A 191 21.28 5.38 14.29
CA VAL A 191 20.61 5.45 12.99
C VAL A 191 20.52 4.07 12.35
N LYS A 192 21.60 3.28 12.36
CA LYS A 192 21.63 1.89 11.89
C LYS A 192 20.52 1.07 12.55
N LYS A 193 20.44 1.09 13.88
CA LYS A 193 19.45 0.32 14.65
C LYS A 193 18.01 0.69 14.28
N GLU A 194 17.71 1.97 14.11
CA GLU A 194 16.38 2.43 13.72
C GLU A 194 16.03 2.00 12.28
N ILE A 195 17.00 2.06 11.33
CA ILE A 195 16.82 1.55 9.97
C ILE A 195 16.55 0.04 9.97
N GLU A 196 17.32 -0.74 10.73
CA GLU A 196 17.10 -2.19 10.89
C GLU A 196 15.71 -2.49 11.45
N GLN A 197 15.24 -1.71 12.42
CA GLN A 197 13.90 -1.87 12.99
C GLN A 197 12.81 -1.59 11.95
N LEU A 198 12.95 -0.55 11.14
CA LEU A 198 12.03 -0.27 10.02
C LEU A 198 12.02 -1.42 9.00
N LEU A 199 13.19 -1.94 8.63
CA LEU A 199 13.32 -3.05 7.69
C LEU A 199 12.71 -4.35 8.22
N ARG A 200 12.77 -4.63 9.53
CA ARG A 200 12.09 -5.80 10.14
C ARG A 200 10.57 -5.76 9.96
N THR A 201 9.96 -4.58 9.90
CA THR A 201 8.52 -4.44 9.66
C THR A 201 8.14 -4.48 8.18
N SER A 202 9.12 -4.47 7.28
CA SER A 202 8.88 -4.27 5.85
C SER A 202 8.13 -5.42 5.19
N GLN A 203 8.43 -6.66 5.56
CA GLN A 203 7.74 -7.83 5.01
C GLN A 203 6.25 -7.82 5.39
N GLN A 204 5.95 -7.55 6.66
CA GLN A 204 4.56 -7.42 7.13
C GLN A 204 3.86 -6.23 6.49
N GLY A 205 4.54 -5.09 6.38
CA GLY A 205 4.02 -3.90 5.69
C GLY A 205 3.70 -4.16 4.22
N LYS A 206 4.57 -4.88 3.50
CA LYS A 206 4.33 -5.29 2.11
C LYS A 206 3.09 -6.17 1.97
N ILE A 207 2.94 -7.17 2.85
CA ILE A 207 1.76 -8.06 2.86
C ILE A 207 0.48 -7.26 3.12
N LEU A 208 0.48 -6.33 4.07
CA LEU A 208 -0.68 -5.49 4.36
C LEU A 208 -1.08 -4.60 3.15
N ARG A 209 -0.10 -4.16 2.36
CA ARG A 209 -0.31 -3.29 1.20
C ARG A 209 -0.71 -4.06 -0.06
N GLU A 210 0.04 -5.10 -0.42
CA GLU A 210 -0.08 -5.82 -1.69
C GLU A 210 -0.98 -7.05 -1.59
N GLY A 211 -1.19 -7.53 -0.37
CA GLY A 211 -1.82 -8.82 -0.10
C GLY A 211 -0.83 -9.97 -0.15
N LEU A 212 -1.22 -11.07 0.46
CA LEU A 212 -0.47 -12.32 0.49
C LEU A 212 -0.89 -13.16 -0.71
N SER A 213 -0.01 -13.31 -1.69
CA SER A 213 -0.24 -14.11 -2.88
C SER A 213 -0.46 -15.57 -2.48
N THR A 214 -1.71 -16.04 -2.54
CA THR A 214 -2.14 -17.33 -1.99
C THR A 214 -2.65 -18.23 -3.10
N VAL A 215 -2.13 -19.45 -3.17
CA VAL A 215 -2.52 -20.49 -4.13
C VAL A 215 -3.12 -21.67 -3.39
N ILE A 216 -4.27 -22.17 -3.88
CA ILE A 216 -4.92 -23.38 -3.36
C ILE A 216 -4.63 -24.55 -4.29
N VAL A 217 -3.95 -25.56 -3.79
CA VAL A 217 -3.55 -26.76 -4.55
C VAL A 217 -4.07 -28.05 -3.92
N GLY A 218 -4.20 -29.09 -4.72
CA GLY A 218 -4.70 -30.40 -4.30
C GLY A 218 -5.35 -31.12 -5.47
N ARG A 219 -5.59 -32.41 -5.35
CA ARG A 219 -6.28 -33.23 -6.38
C ARG A 219 -7.69 -32.73 -6.69
N PRO A 220 -8.31 -33.15 -7.81
CA PRO A 220 -9.73 -32.92 -8.05
C PRO A 220 -10.60 -33.43 -6.88
N ASN A 221 -11.71 -32.75 -6.62
CA ASN A 221 -12.72 -33.13 -5.63
C ASN A 221 -12.28 -33.19 -4.15
N VAL A 222 -11.08 -32.70 -3.77
CA VAL A 222 -10.67 -32.60 -2.35
C VAL A 222 -11.34 -31.43 -1.60
N GLY A 223 -12.03 -30.52 -2.33
CA GLY A 223 -12.79 -29.42 -1.72
C GLY A 223 -12.14 -28.04 -1.90
N LYS A 224 -11.25 -27.85 -2.89
CA LYS A 224 -10.60 -26.55 -3.18
C LYS A 224 -11.61 -25.41 -3.41
N SER A 225 -12.61 -25.63 -4.26
CA SER A 225 -13.66 -24.64 -4.57
C SER A 225 -14.55 -24.35 -3.35
N SER A 226 -14.82 -25.36 -2.52
CA SER A 226 -15.57 -25.19 -1.27
C SER A 226 -14.77 -24.37 -0.27
N LEU A 227 -13.47 -24.63 -0.14
CA LEU A 227 -12.56 -23.85 0.71
C LEU A 227 -12.48 -22.37 0.26
N LEU A 228 -12.33 -22.15 -1.06
CA LEU A 228 -12.36 -20.82 -1.63
C LEU A 228 -13.65 -20.09 -1.27
N ASN A 229 -14.81 -20.75 -1.50
CA ASN A 229 -16.12 -20.18 -1.21
C ASN A 229 -16.30 -19.88 0.29
N SER A 230 -15.87 -20.76 1.18
CA SER A 230 -15.94 -20.56 2.62
C SER A 230 -15.11 -19.33 3.03
N LEU A 231 -13.85 -19.22 2.59
CA LEU A 231 -13.00 -18.05 2.86
C LEU A 231 -13.61 -16.75 2.32
N VAL A 232 -14.24 -16.78 1.13
CA VAL A 232 -14.88 -15.61 0.51
C VAL A 232 -16.18 -15.23 1.22
N HIS A 233 -17.01 -16.20 1.65
CA HIS A 233 -18.31 -15.93 2.27
C HIS A 233 -18.19 -15.43 3.71
N GLU A 234 -17.32 -16.00 4.53
CA GLU A 234 -17.14 -15.58 5.92
C GLU A 234 -16.45 -14.21 6.03
N ASN A 235 -15.54 -13.91 5.11
CA ASN A 235 -14.67 -12.75 5.20
C ASN A 235 -15.00 -11.62 4.22
N LYS A 236 -16.20 -11.57 3.66
CA LYS A 236 -16.68 -10.57 2.66
C LYS A 236 -15.55 -10.08 1.75
N ALA A 237 -15.37 -10.77 0.61
CA ALA A 237 -14.47 -10.27 -0.43
C ALA A 237 -14.80 -8.81 -0.74
N ILE A 238 -13.84 -7.92 -0.53
CA ILE A 238 -13.95 -6.55 -1.02
C ILE A 238 -13.65 -6.65 -2.53
N VAL A 239 -14.66 -7.01 -3.31
CA VAL A 239 -14.60 -6.94 -4.77
C VAL A 239 -14.57 -5.45 -5.11
N THR A 240 -13.41 -4.92 -5.41
CA THR A 240 -13.30 -3.59 -5.98
C THR A 240 -13.26 -3.75 -7.49
N ASP A 241 -14.42 -3.62 -8.13
CA ASP A 241 -14.46 -3.25 -9.54
C ASP A 241 -13.87 -1.83 -9.64
N ILE A 242 -12.58 -1.72 -9.88
CA ILE A 242 -11.98 -0.45 -10.27
C ILE A 242 -12.26 -0.31 -11.77
N PRO A 243 -13.17 0.59 -12.19
CA PRO A 243 -13.44 0.80 -13.61
C PRO A 243 -12.18 1.39 -14.27
N GLY A 244 -11.61 0.68 -15.22
CA GLY A 244 -10.45 1.14 -15.99
C GLY A 244 -9.38 0.08 -16.27
N THR A 245 -9.43 -1.09 -15.60
CA THR A 245 -8.46 -2.19 -15.80
C THR A 245 -9.12 -3.36 -16.55
N THR A 246 -9.63 -3.13 -17.76
CA THR A 246 -10.38 -4.13 -18.56
C THR A 246 -9.50 -5.19 -19.23
N ARG A 247 -8.28 -5.45 -18.76
CA ARG A 247 -7.39 -6.49 -19.32
C ARG A 247 -6.62 -7.31 -18.29
N ASP A 248 -6.72 -7.03 -17.00
CA ASP A 248 -6.00 -7.79 -15.98
C ASP A 248 -6.92 -8.81 -15.31
N VAL A 249 -6.37 -9.96 -14.97
CA VAL A 249 -6.99 -11.06 -14.23
C VAL A 249 -7.79 -10.49 -13.07
N ILE A 250 -9.05 -10.92 -12.90
CA ILE A 250 -9.87 -10.53 -11.74
C ILE A 250 -9.16 -11.09 -10.50
N GLU A 251 -8.47 -10.22 -9.79
CA GLU A 251 -7.81 -10.56 -8.53
C GLU A 251 -8.86 -10.51 -7.41
N GLU A 252 -9.06 -11.62 -6.73
CA GLU A 252 -9.95 -11.68 -5.57
C GLU A 252 -9.13 -11.53 -4.29
N TYR A 253 -9.55 -10.60 -3.44
CA TYR A 253 -8.96 -10.38 -2.13
C TYR A 253 -9.92 -10.84 -1.03
N VAL A 254 -9.39 -11.59 -0.06
CA VAL A 254 -10.11 -12.06 1.12
C VAL A 254 -9.41 -11.54 2.36
N ASN A 255 -10.15 -10.99 3.32
CA ASN A 255 -9.59 -10.49 4.57
C ASN A 255 -9.63 -11.60 5.64
N VAL A 256 -8.54 -12.29 5.88
CA VAL A 256 -8.43 -13.32 6.92
C VAL A 256 -7.78 -12.73 8.17
N ARG A 257 -8.57 -12.44 9.20
CA ARG A 257 -8.11 -11.86 10.49
C ARG A 257 -7.18 -10.65 10.34
N GLY A 258 -7.44 -9.79 9.36
CA GLY A 258 -6.63 -8.60 9.08
C GLY A 258 -5.48 -8.83 8.11
N VAL A 259 -5.28 -10.06 7.60
CA VAL A 259 -4.35 -10.40 6.51
C VAL A 259 -5.12 -10.35 5.19
N PRO A 260 -4.77 -9.48 4.23
CA PRO A 260 -5.36 -9.51 2.90
C PRO A 260 -4.75 -10.66 2.10
N LEU A 261 -5.52 -11.73 1.86
CA LEU A 261 -5.11 -12.80 0.93
C LEU A 261 -5.44 -12.37 -0.49
N LYS A 262 -4.47 -12.39 -1.37
CA LYS A 262 -4.62 -12.25 -2.81
C LYS A 262 -4.71 -13.64 -3.43
N LEU A 263 -5.91 -14.07 -3.80
CA LEU A 263 -6.13 -15.39 -4.37
C LEU A 263 -5.70 -15.42 -5.84
N VAL A 264 -4.73 -16.27 -6.16
CA VAL A 264 -4.18 -16.41 -7.52
C VAL A 264 -4.88 -17.58 -8.22
N ASP A 265 -5.24 -17.37 -9.49
CA ASP A 265 -5.83 -18.37 -10.40
C ASP A 265 -7.20 -18.94 -9.97
N THR A 266 -8.08 -18.04 -9.46
CA THR A 266 -9.46 -18.43 -9.06
C THR A 266 -10.31 -18.94 -10.24
N ALA A 267 -10.02 -18.55 -11.48
CA ALA A 267 -10.73 -18.99 -12.68
C ALA A 267 -10.62 -20.51 -12.90
N GLY A 268 -9.43 -21.08 -12.65
CA GLY A 268 -9.23 -22.53 -12.73
C GLY A 268 -9.89 -23.32 -11.61
N ILE A 269 -10.17 -22.67 -10.47
CA ILE A 269 -10.84 -23.30 -9.32
C ILE A 269 -12.38 -23.28 -9.48
N ARG A 270 -12.93 -22.26 -10.18
CA ARG A 270 -14.38 -22.09 -10.40
C ARG A 270 -14.94 -22.87 -11.59
N GLU A 271 -14.16 -23.05 -12.66
CA GLU A 271 -14.58 -23.63 -13.93
C GLU A 271 -13.92 -24.98 -14.20
N THR A 272 -14.29 -26.05 -13.50
CA THR A 272 -14.00 -27.45 -13.83
C THR A 272 -12.54 -27.96 -13.76
N GLU A 273 -12.43 -29.18 -13.23
CA GLU A 273 -11.52 -30.28 -13.58
C GLU A 273 -10.15 -29.86 -14.16
N ASP A 274 -9.09 -30.00 -13.32
CA ASP A 274 -7.70 -30.11 -13.70
C ASP A 274 -6.92 -28.84 -14.13
N ILE A 275 -6.47 -28.07 -13.10
CA ILE A 275 -5.36 -27.12 -13.29
C ILE A 275 -4.08 -27.85 -13.71
N VAL A 276 -3.86 -29.07 -13.25
CA VAL A 276 -2.66 -29.87 -13.55
C VAL A 276 -2.64 -30.36 -15.01
N GLU A 277 -3.78 -30.62 -15.64
CA GLU A 277 -3.83 -31.07 -17.05
C GLU A 277 -3.80 -29.91 -18.06
N ARG A 278 -4.27 -28.73 -17.71
CA ARG A 278 -4.45 -27.61 -18.66
C ARG A 278 -3.28 -26.63 -18.72
N ILE A 279 -2.50 -26.54 -17.65
CA ILE A 279 -1.32 -25.67 -17.57
C ILE A 279 -0.12 -26.60 -17.54
N GLY A 280 0.71 -26.61 -18.60
CA GLY A 280 1.91 -27.44 -18.65
C GLY A 280 2.72 -27.31 -17.36
N VAL A 281 3.36 -28.40 -16.95
CA VAL A 281 4.10 -28.59 -15.68
C VAL A 281 4.99 -27.40 -15.27
N GLU A 282 5.53 -26.68 -16.26
CA GLU A 282 6.38 -25.51 -16.04
C GLU A 282 5.59 -24.29 -15.50
N ARG A 283 4.39 -24.02 -16.00
CA ARG A 283 3.57 -22.86 -15.57
C ARG A 283 3.00 -23.06 -14.17
N SER A 284 2.62 -24.29 -13.84
CA SER A 284 2.18 -24.65 -12.48
C SER A 284 3.31 -24.47 -11.46
N ARG A 285 4.55 -24.86 -11.81
CA ARG A 285 5.72 -24.66 -10.96
C ARG A 285 6.06 -23.18 -10.76
N GLN A 286 5.87 -22.34 -11.79
CA GLN A 286 6.12 -20.90 -11.66
C GLN A 286 5.11 -20.24 -10.72
N VAL A 287 3.82 -20.58 -10.84
CA VAL A 287 2.75 -20.06 -9.96
C VAL A 287 3.01 -20.43 -8.49
N LEU A 288 3.47 -21.66 -8.23
CA LEU A 288 3.84 -22.09 -6.87
C LEU A 288 5.04 -21.31 -6.32
N LYS A 289 6.06 -21.03 -7.16
CA LYS A 289 7.25 -20.28 -6.76
C LYS A 289 6.96 -18.80 -6.47
N ASP A 290 5.99 -18.24 -7.19
CA ASP A 290 5.61 -16.83 -7.05
C ASP A 290 4.55 -16.61 -5.94
N ALA A 291 4.06 -17.70 -5.32
CA ALA A 291 3.13 -17.64 -4.20
C ALA A 291 3.85 -17.37 -2.87
N ASP A 292 3.27 -16.49 -2.07
CA ASP A 292 3.72 -16.23 -0.69
C ASP A 292 3.16 -17.25 0.30
N LEU A 293 2.02 -17.88 -0.02
CA LEU A 293 1.36 -18.90 0.77
C LEU A 293 0.73 -19.98 -0.11
N ILE A 294 0.91 -21.22 0.25
CA ILE A 294 0.28 -22.36 -0.40
C ILE A 294 -0.68 -23.05 0.57
N LEU A 295 -1.93 -23.20 0.16
CA LEU A 295 -2.94 -23.99 0.85
C LEU A 295 -3.03 -25.36 0.15
N LEU A 296 -2.36 -26.38 0.69
CA LEU A 296 -2.36 -27.74 0.15
C LEU A 296 -3.52 -28.52 0.75
N VAL A 297 -4.51 -28.87 -0.07
CA VAL A 297 -5.73 -29.56 0.39
C VAL A 297 -5.67 -31.05 0.03
N VAL A 298 -5.85 -31.90 1.03
CA VAL A 298 -6.01 -33.36 0.89
C VAL A 298 -7.34 -33.82 1.46
N ASN A 299 -7.87 -34.97 1.00
CA ASN A 299 -9.15 -35.49 1.43
C ASN A 299 -8.98 -36.52 2.56
N TYR A 300 -9.71 -36.36 3.68
CA TYR A 300 -9.70 -37.28 4.81
C TYR A 300 -10.28 -38.65 4.47
N GLY A 301 -11.28 -38.69 3.56
CA GLY A 301 -11.96 -39.91 3.13
C GLY A 301 -11.28 -40.69 1.99
N ASP A 302 -10.09 -40.28 1.51
CA ASP A 302 -9.36 -40.94 0.44
C ASP A 302 -7.97 -41.37 0.91
N GLU A 303 -7.42 -42.45 0.34
CA GLU A 303 -6.01 -42.80 0.52
C GLU A 303 -5.08 -41.80 -0.19
N LEU A 304 -3.88 -41.58 0.37
CA LEU A 304 -2.84 -40.78 -0.29
C LEU A 304 -2.36 -41.46 -1.57
N THR A 305 -2.46 -40.73 -2.67
CA THR A 305 -1.96 -41.17 -3.98
C THR A 305 -0.54 -40.69 -4.25
N GLU A 306 0.07 -41.18 -5.34
CA GLU A 306 1.37 -40.68 -5.82
C GLU A 306 1.30 -39.18 -6.20
N GLU A 307 0.15 -38.70 -6.67
CA GLU A 307 -0.10 -37.31 -7.03
C GLU A 307 -0.02 -36.40 -5.77
N ASP A 308 -0.66 -36.81 -4.67
CA ASP A 308 -0.57 -36.09 -3.39
C ASP A 308 0.90 -36.01 -2.92
N ILE A 309 1.62 -37.13 -2.97
CA ILE A 309 3.04 -37.18 -2.57
C ILE A 309 3.90 -36.27 -3.43
N ASN A 310 3.62 -36.19 -4.73
CA ASN A 310 4.33 -35.30 -5.65
C ASN A 310 4.03 -33.83 -5.37
N LEU A 311 2.79 -33.50 -4.96
CA LEU A 311 2.44 -32.14 -4.52
C LEU A 311 3.20 -31.75 -3.24
N PHE A 312 3.27 -32.61 -2.23
CA PHE A 312 4.09 -32.38 -1.03
C PHE A 312 5.55 -32.09 -1.37
N LYS A 313 6.14 -32.86 -2.27
CA LYS A 313 7.52 -32.64 -2.73
C LYS A 313 7.70 -31.33 -3.51
N ALA A 314 6.68 -30.94 -4.29
CA ALA A 314 6.74 -29.72 -5.11
C ALA A 314 6.69 -28.44 -4.27
N VAL A 315 6.12 -28.50 -3.08
CA VAL A 315 5.99 -27.35 -2.17
C VAL A 315 7.01 -27.37 -1.02
N GLU A 316 7.94 -28.30 -1.02
CA GLU A 316 9.00 -28.38 -0.03
C GLU A 316 9.83 -27.09 0.03
N GLY A 317 10.03 -26.55 1.24
CA GLY A 317 10.77 -25.30 1.45
C GLY A 317 9.99 -24.02 1.17
N MET A 318 8.67 -24.11 0.91
CA MET A 318 7.77 -22.98 0.76
C MET A 318 6.91 -22.80 2.01
N ASP A 319 6.24 -21.64 2.14
CA ASP A 319 5.26 -21.41 3.22
C ASP A 319 3.95 -22.14 2.90
N VAL A 320 3.68 -23.24 3.59
CA VAL A 320 2.55 -24.14 3.30
C VAL A 320 1.70 -24.36 4.54
N ILE A 321 0.39 -24.31 4.36
CA ILE A 321 -0.58 -24.90 5.29
C ILE A 321 -1.20 -26.12 4.64
N VAL A 322 -1.02 -27.28 5.27
CA VAL A 322 -1.64 -28.53 4.86
C VAL A 322 -3.03 -28.62 5.46
N ILE A 323 -4.06 -28.77 4.63
CA ILE A 323 -5.46 -28.83 5.04
C ILE A 323 -5.98 -30.23 4.74
N VAL A 324 -6.31 -30.97 5.80
CA VAL A 324 -7.01 -32.27 5.68
C VAL A 324 -8.50 -31.99 5.77
N ASN A 325 -9.15 -31.95 4.62
CA ASN A 325 -10.55 -31.58 4.50
C ASN A 325 -11.49 -32.81 4.47
N LYS A 326 -12.78 -32.59 4.72
CA LYS A 326 -13.86 -33.59 4.77
C LYS A 326 -13.71 -34.56 5.94
N THR A 327 -13.41 -34.04 7.13
CA THR A 327 -13.34 -34.86 8.36
C THR A 327 -14.70 -35.41 8.82
N ASP A 328 -15.78 -35.03 8.15
CA ASP A 328 -17.13 -35.61 8.27
C ASP A 328 -17.25 -36.99 7.62
N LEU A 329 -16.27 -37.40 6.82
CA LEU A 329 -16.23 -38.74 6.21
C LEU A 329 -15.46 -39.74 7.10
N ASP A 330 -15.67 -41.04 6.82
CA ASP A 330 -14.86 -42.09 7.43
C ASP A 330 -13.39 -41.95 7.02
N GLN A 331 -12.49 -42.13 7.98
CA GLN A 331 -11.05 -41.97 7.74
C GLN A 331 -10.52 -43.08 6.82
N ALA A 332 -10.01 -42.70 5.65
CA ALA A 332 -9.25 -43.57 4.76
C ALA A 332 -7.79 -43.12 4.62
N ILE A 333 -7.49 -41.81 4.86
CA ILE A 333 -6.15 -41.28 4.78
C ILE A 333 -5.27 -41.76 5.93
N ASP A 334 -3.99 -42.05 5.62
CA ASP A 334 -2.97 -42.34 6.61
C ASP A 334 -2.45 -41.02 7.23
N MET A 335 -2.99 -40.64 8.39
CA MET A 335 -2.64 -39.40 9.10
C MET A 335 -1.18 -39.37 9.61
N GLU A 336 -0.57 -40.54 9.88
CA GLU A 336 0.84 -40.58 10.31
C GLU A 336 1.73 -40.23 9.11
N LYS A 337 1.41 -40.74 7.93
CA LYS A 337 2.10 -40.40 6.69
C LYS A 337 1.91 -38.94 6.30
N VAL A 338 0.69 -38.38 6.46
CA VAL A 338 0.45 -36.94 6.25
C VAL A 338 1.28 -36.11 7.20
N ARG A 339 1.34 -36.41 8.48
CA ARG A 339 2.16 -35.70 9.47
C ARG A 339 3.65 -35.79 9.15
N ALA A 340 4.14 -36.93 8.69
CA ALA A 340 5.52 -37.09 8.27
C ALA A 340 5.85 -36.25 7.01
N LEU A 341 4.94 -36.17 6.04
CA LEU A 341 5.11 -35.33 4.85
C LEU A 341 4.96 -33.83 5.17
N ALA A 342 4.20 -33.49 6.20
CA ALA A 342 3.94 -32.13 6.65
C ALA A 342 4.86 -31.70 7.82
N GLU A 343 5.94 -32.40 8.12
CA GLU A 343 6.78 -32.21 9.31
C GLU A 343 7.20 -30.74 9.56
N ASN A 344 7.45 -30.00 8.49
CA ASN A 344 7.85 -28.58 8.54
C ASN A 344 6.71 -27.60 8.22
N HIS A 345 5.47 -28.08 8.09
CA HIS A 345 4.32 -27.28 7.69
C HIS A 345 3.22 -27.31 8.74
N LYS A 346 2.43 -26.24 8.81
CA LYS A 346 1.24 -26.22 9.66
C LYS A 346 0.19 -27.14 9.09
N LEU A 347 -0.38 -28.03 9.94
CA LEU A 347 -1.45 -28.93 9.55
C LEU A 347 -2.74 -28.52 10.24
N VAL A 348 -3.82 -28.38 9.46
CA VAL A 348 -5.18 -28.05 9.92
C VAL A 348 -6.15 -29.08 9.39
N THR A 349 -7.12 -29.48 10.21
CA THR A 349 -8.20 -30.38 9.82
C THR A 349 -9.50 -29.60 9.67
N THR A 350 -10.26 -29.86 8.59
CA THR A 350 -11.50 -29.11 8.31
C THR A 350 -12.63 -30.03 7.86
N SER A 351 -13.86 -29.66 8.19
CA SER A 351 -15.07 -30.11 7.50
C SER A 351 -15.84 -28.89 7.02
N LEU A 352 -15.66 -28.54 5.75
CA LEU A 352 -16.32 -27.37 5.16
C LEU A 352 -17.85 -27.57 5.04
N LEU A 353 -18.34 -28.80 5.13
CA LEU A 353 -19.77 -29.10 5.17
C LEU A 353 -20.39 -28.78 6.53
N GLU A 354 -19.63 -28.96 7.60
CA GLU A 354 -20.06 -28.75 8.99
C GLU A 354 -19.52 -27.45 9.61
N ASP A 355 -18.90 -26.57 8.81
CA ASP A 355 -18.23 -25.32 9.23
C ASP A 355 -17.21 -25.52 10.38
N GLN A 356 -16.48 -26.66 10.36
CA GLN A 356 -15.48 -26.98 11.37
C GLN A 356 -14.06 -26.72 10.85
N GLY A 357 -13.17 -26.19 11.72
CA GLY A 357 -11.76 -26.01 11.46
C GLY A 357 -11.42 -24.76 10.62
N ILE A 358 -12.40 -23.95 10.21
CA ILE A 358 -12.16 -22.69 9.48
C ILE A 358 -11.46 -21.67 10.37
N ASP A 359 -11.94 -21.49 11.61
CA ASP A 359 -11.29 -20.60 12.60
C ASP A 359 -9.83 -20.96 12.86
N GLU A 360 -9.51 -22.29 12.93
CA GLU A 360 -8.14 -22.77 13.10
C GLU A 360 -7.26 -22.48 11.89
N LEU A 361 -7.84 -22.60 10.68
CA LEU A 361 -7.15 -22.25 9.43
C LEU A 361 -6.86 -20.74 9.37
N GLU A 362 -7.83 -19.91 9.70
CA GLU A 362 -7.65 -18.45 9.75
C GLU A 362 -6.58 -18.04 10.76
N GLU A 363 -6.57 -18.67 11.94
CA GLU A 363 -5.54 -18.44 12.94
C GLU A 363 -4.16 -18.92 12.49
N ALA A 364 -4.10 -20.06 11.80
CA ALA A 364 -2.87 -20.58 11.22
C ALA A 364 -2.30 -19.60 10.19
N ILE A 365 -3.13 -19.07 9.29
CA ILE A 365 -2.75 -18.05 8.31
C ILE A 365 -2.24 -16.79 9.03
N ALA A 366 -3.02 -16.25 9.97
CA ALA A 366 -2.63 -15.04 10.69
C ALA A 366 -1.33 -15.22 11.48
N SER A 367 -1.12 -16.37 12.12
CA SER A 367 0.06 -16.66 12.94
C SER A 367 1.34 -16.81 12.11
N LEU A 368 1.29 -17.32 10.88
CA LEU A 368 2.46 -17.42 9.99
C LEU A 368 3.08 -16.07 9.69
N PHE A 369 2.25 -15.03 9.51
CA PHE A 369 2.71 -13.72 9.06
C PHE A 369 2.82 -12.69 10.18
N PHE A 370 2.17 -12.93 11.33
CA PHE A 370 2.21 -12.03 12.48
C PHE A 370 2.83 -12.66 13.73
N ALA A 371 3.46 -13.86 13.62
CA ALA A 371 4.07 -14.54 14.74
C ALA A 371 5.10 -13.67 15.46
N GLY A 372 4.72 -13.16 16.63
CA GLY A 372 5.62 -12.51 17.61
C GLY A 372 5.53 -10.99 17.73
N SER A 373 4.69 -10.28 16.99
CA SER A 373 4.57 -8.80 17.13
C SER A 373 3.16 -8.28 16.92
N ILE A 374 2.15 -8.90 17.58
CA ILE A 374 0.81 -8.33 17.67
C ILE A 374 0.76 -7.40 18.89
N GLU A 375 1.55 -6.35 18.89
CA GLU A 375 1.25 -5.16 19.67
C GLU A 375 0.80 -4.07 18.68
N ALA A 376 -0.52 -4.01 18.52
CA ALA A 376 -1.21 -2.98 17.79
C ALA A 376 -1.10 -1.65 18.55
N GLY A 377 -0.12 -0.83 18.26
CA GLY A 377 -0.13 0.48 18.90
C GLY A 377 0.75 1.52 18.22
N ASP A 378 2.05 1.30 18.15
CA ASP A 378 2.98 2.39 17.81
C ASP A 378 4.06 2.05 16.77
N MET A 379 4.01 0.87 16.14
CA MET A 379 5.04 0.51 15.17
C MET A 379 4.81 1.23 13.84
N THR A 380 5.86 1.90 13.36
CA THR A 380 5.89 2.45 12.00
C THR A 380 6.22 1.33 11.03
N TYR A 381 5.25 0.98 10.18
CA TYR A 381 5.43 -0.02 9.12
C TYR A 381 5.95 0.64 7.84
N VAL A 382 6.91 -0.01 7.20
CA VAL A 382 7.34 0.34 5.85
C VAL A 382 6.76 -0.67 4.88
N SER A 383 5.86 -0.22 4.01
CA SER A 383 5.11 -1.08 3.06
C SER A 383 5.52 -0.85 1.61
N ASN A 384 6.17 0.27 1.32
CA ASN A 384 6.49 0.69 -0.04
C ASN A 384 7.86 0.13 -0.47
N THR A 385 7.88 -0.57 -1.62
CA THR A 385 9.10 -1.18 -2.18
C THR A 385 10.21 -0.14 -2.44
N ARG A 386 9.86 1.10 -2.82
CA ARG A 386 10.83 2.21 -2.99
C ARG A 386 11.48 2.55 -1.66
N HIS A 387 10.69 2.71 -0.60
CA HIS A 387 11.22 3.01 0.75
C HIS A 387 12.12 1.89 1.25
N ILE A 388 11.72 0.63 1.05
CA ILE A 388 12.51 -0.56 1.45
C ILE A 388 13.85 -0.57 0.72
N ALA A 389 13.87 -0.30 -0.59
CA ALA A 389 15.09 -0.26 -1.37
C ALA A 389 16.03 0.87 -0.90
N LEU A 390 15.51 2.07 -0.63
CA LEU A 390 16.29 3.20 -0.12
C LEU A 390 16.82 2.93 1.30
N LEU A 391 16.02 2.33 2.18
CA LEU A 391 16.46 1.95 3.54
C LEU A 391 17.56 0.88 3.52
N ASN A 392 17.49 -0.11 2.62
CA ASN A 392 18.57 -1.10 2.47
C ASN A 392 19.87 -0.46 1.98
N GLN A 393 19.80 0.48 1.02
CA GLN A 393 20.99 1.23 0.59
C GLN A 393 21.53 2.10 1.71
N ALA A 394 20.67 2.79 2.46
CA ALA A 394 21.07 3.61 3.62
C ALA A 394 21.67 2.76 4.74
N LEU A 395 21.19 1.53 4.94
CA LEU A 395 21.79 0.59 5.89
C LEU A 395 23.21 0.21 5.48
N THR A 396 23.42 -0.10 4.20
CA THR A 396 24.75 -0.43 3.71
C THR A 396 25.73 0.74 3.88
N THR A 397 25.34 1.95 3.47
CA THR A 397 26.24 3.12 3.56
C THR A 397 26.51 3.54 5.00
N ILE A 398 25.56 3.42 5.94
CA ILE A 398 25.82 3.69 7.35
C ILE A 398 26.73 2.63 7.99
N GLU A 399 26.62 1.36 7.59
CA GLU A 399 27.53 0.28 8.00
C GLU A 399 28.95 0.53 7.49
N ASP A 400 29.09 0.94 6.23
CA ASP A 400 30.39 1.27 5.65
C ASP A 400 31.04 2.46 6.41
N SER A 401 30.26 3.48 6.80
CA SER A 401 30.77 4.59 7.59
C SER A 401 31.23 4.17 8.99
N ILE A 402 30.48 3.32 9.68
CA ILE A 402 30.85 2.76 11.00
C ILE A 402 32.14 1.94 10.86
N HIS A 403 32.20 1.04 9.89
CA HIS A 403 33.37 0.21 9.64
C HIS A 403 34.60 1.06 9.28
N GLY A 404 34.44 2.10 8.47
CA GLY A 404 35.51 3.04 8.13
C GLY A 404 36.13 3.66 9.38
N VAL A 405 35.32 4.14 10.32
CA VAL A 405 35.82 4.70 11.59
C VAL A 405 36.55 3.64 12.42
N GLU A 406 35.99 2.43 12.55
CA GLU A 406 36.62 1.34 13.31
C GLU A 406 37.97 0.92 12.73
N MET A 407 38.15 1.02 11.41
CA MET A 407 39.41 0.72 10.71
C MET A 407 40.41 1.88 10.69
N GLY A 408 40.03 3.05 11.27
CA GLY A 408 40.88 4.24 11.27
C GLY A 408 40.99 4.93 9.91
N THR A 409 39.95 4.82 9.08
CA THR A 409 39.87 5.53 7.79
C THR A 409 39.78 7.04 8.07
N PRO A 410 40.48 7.89 7.28
CA PRO A 410 40.37 9.35 7.43
C PRO A 410 38.93 9.84 7.38
N ILE A 411 38.58 10.78 8.25
CA ILE A 411 37.19 11.20 8.51
C ILE A 411 36.53 11.84 7.28
N ASP A 412 37.28 12.49 6.42
CA ASP A 412 36.84 13.07 5.16
C ASP A 412 36.35 12.00 4.16
N ILE A 413 36.90 10.79 4.21
CA ILE A 413 36.44 9.65 3.42
C ILE A 413 35.14 9.09 4.02
N VAL A 414 35.08 8.92 5.34
CA VAL A 414 33.89 8.43 6.05
C VAL A 414 32.67 9.37 5.85
N GLN A 415 32.93 10.68 5.72
CA GLN A 415 31.90 11.68 5.45
C GLN A 415 31.11 11.40 4.17
N ILE A 416 31.74 10.79 3.16
CA ILE A 416 31.07 10.47 1.89
C ILE A 416 29.90 9.50 2.12
N ASP A 417 30.13 8.45 2.89
CA ASP A 417 29.11 7.43 3.18
C ASP A 417 28.01 7.98 4.09
N LEU A 418 28.35 8.82 5.06
CA LEU A 418 27.36 9.52 5.90
C LEU A 418 26.49 10.46 5.07
N THR A 419 27.08 11.24 4.17
CA THR A 419 26.36 12.13 3.27
C THR A 419 25.41 11.32 2.37
N ARG A 420 25.89 10.20 1.83
CA ARG A 420 25.05 9.33 1.01
C ARG A 420 23.89 8.73 1.82
N THR A 421 24.12 8.33 3.06
CA THR A 421 23.05 7.87 3.96
C THR A 421 22.00 8.96 4.17
N TRP A 422 22.42 10.19 4.42
CA TRP A 422 21.55 11.35 4.62
C TRP A 422 20.70 11.66 3.38
N GLU A 423 21.30 11.58 2.19
CA GLU A 423 20.58 11.75 0.91
C GLU A 423 19.54 10.67 0.68
N LEU A 424 19.91 9.38 0.85
CA LEU A 424 19.00 8.24 0.66
C LEU A 424 17.78 8.31 1.58
N LEU A 425 17.97 8.71 2.83
CA LEU A 425 16.86 8.95 3.76
C LEU A 425 16.00 10.14 3.29
N GLY A 426 16.60 11.20 2.73
CA GLY A 426 15.89 12.34 2.17
C GLY A 426 15.03 11.97 0.94
N GLU A 427 15.52 11.09 0.10
CA GLU A 427 14.77 10.58 -1.07
C GLU A 427 13.46 9.88 -0.67
N ILE A 428 13.38 9.25 0.52
CA ILE A 428 12.15 8.62 1.02
C ILE A 428 11.02 9.64 1.15
N ILE A 429 11.31 10.81 1.71
CA ILE A 429 10.34 11.88 1.95
C ILE A 429 10.23 12.87 0.78
N GLY A 430 11.00 12.65 -0.28
CA GLY A 430 10.92 13.44 -1.51
C GLY A 430 11.84 14.65 -1.55
N GLU A 431 12.84 14.73 -0.67
CA GLU A 431 13.91 15.69 -0.80
C GLU A 431 14.93 15.21 -1.84
N SER A 432 15.36 16.07 -2.74
CA SER A 432 16.33 15.76 -3.82
C SER A 432 15.87 14.76 -4.88
N VAL A 433 14.55 14.59 -5.05
CA VAL A 433 13.97 13.67 -6.05
C VAL A 433 13.84 14.36 -7.41
N GLN A 434 14.21 13.66 -8.48
CA GLN A 434 14.08 14.18 -9.84
C GLN A 434 12.61 14.31 -10.27
N ASP A 435 12.29 15.36 -11.04
CA ASP A 435 10.94 15.60 -11.58
C ASP A 435 10.37 14.43 -12.40
N SER A 436 11.24 13.69 -13.10
CA SER A 436 10.85 12.49 -13.85
C SER A 436 10.24 11.40 -12.96
N LEU A 437 10.84 11.14 -11.79
CA LEU A 437 10.33 10.17 -10.82
C LEU A 437 9.02 10.65 -10.20
N ILE A 438 8.93 11.93 -9.85
CA ILE A 438 7.69 12.56 -9.35
C ILE A 438 6.55 12.34 -10.36
N ASN A 439 6.79 12.68 -11.64
CA ASN A 439 5.80 12.51 -12.69
C ASN A 439 5.38 11.03 -12.87
N GLN A 440 6.33 10.11 -12.84
CA GLN A 440 6.06 8.67 -12.97
C GLN A 440 5.22 8.15 -11.79
N LEU A 441 5.54 8.54 -10.56
CA LEU A 441 4.78 8.12 -9.37
C LEU A 441 3.33 8.60 -9.44
N PHE A 442 3.11 9.89 -9.71
CA PHE A 442 1.76 10.44 -9.75
C PHE A 442 0.94 9.97 -10.96
N SER A 443 1.55 9.56 -12.07
CA SER A 443 0.82 8.97 -13.20
C SER A 443 0.08 7.66 -12.88
N GLN A 444 0.48 6.97 -11.80
CA GLN A 444 -0.17 5.75 -11.32
C GLN A 444 -1.35 6.00 -10.36
N PHE A 445 -1.62 7.26 -10.05
CA PHE A 445 -2.73 7.65 -9.17
C PHE A 445 -4.06 7.66 -9.92
N CYS A 446 -5.16 7.65 -9.15
CA CYS A 446 -6.49 7.78 -9.71
C CYS A 446 -6.76 9.19 -10.23
N LEU A 447 -7.62 9.32 -11.27
CA LEU A 447 -8.15 10.61 -11.72
C LEU A 447 -8.94 11.27 -10.58
N GLY A 448 -8.71 12.57 -10.38
CA GLY A 448 -9.41 13.37 -9.35
C GLY A 448 -8.77 13.32 -7.95
N LYS A 449 -7.56 12.73 -7.84
CA LYS A 449 -6.77 12.71 -6.60
C LYS A 449 -5.45 13.47 -6.74
#